data_43d39c01a55ff86af725c17ca2e6bfaf
#
_entry.id   43d39c01a55ff86af725c17ca2e6bfaf
#
_cell.length_a   1.000
_cell.length_b   1.000
_cell.length_c   1.000
_cell.angle_alpha   90.00
_cell.angle_beta   90.00
_cell.angle_gamma   90.00
#
_symmetry.space_group_name_H-M   'P 1'
#
loop_
_entity.id
_entity.type
_entity.pdbx_description
1 polymer ?
#
loop_
_entity_poly.entity_id
_entity_poly.type
_entity_poly.pdbx_seq_one_letter_code
_entity_poly.pdbx_strand_id
1 'polypeptide(L)'
;MKRLGKFLFITSLLLCFLIPRGWTQTQAKNQPDSIELKLKEIYTKREVMIPMRDGIKLYTAVYEPKDNSRQHPILMHRSPYSCSPYGEGFDRHFRTNLKNYIEHRYIIVFQDVRGRHKSEGIFIQVRPLNKNKKGKKDKKNIDEATDTYDTIEWLIHNTYNNGNVGTWGISYDGFYATMTASSNHPALKAVSPQAPVTDWFRGDDRHHNGAFTLLQTTNFLPRLEGRHMGKGVMNQIVKNDVYTDFLALGTFKNVDDLVR
;
A
#
# COMPACT_ATOMS: atom_id res chain seq x y z
N MET A 1 -67.01 -7.22 -50.93
CA MET A 1 -66.08 -6.49 -51.82
C MET A 1 -65.18 -5.60 -50.94
N LYS A 2 -63.93 -6.04 -50.83
CA LYS A 2 -62.67 -5.31 -51.01
C LYS A 2 -62.38 -4.17 -50.01
N ARG A 3 -61.45 -4.48 -49.07
CA ARG A 3 -60.23 -3.84 -48.77
C ARG A 3 -60.28 -2.34 -48.40
N LEU A 4 -60.19 -2.06 -47.10
CA LEU A 4 -59.36 -0.94 -46.55
C LEU A 4 -59.10 -1.27 -45.09
N GLY A 5 -57.97 -1.79 -44.82
CA GLY A 5 -57.54 -2.11 -43.43
C GLY A 5 -56.09 -2.53 -43.45
N LYS A 6 -55.15 -1.57 -43.60
CA LYS A 6 -53.74 -1.74 -43.33
C LYS A 6 -53.09 -0.41 -43.61
N PHE A 7 -53.03 0.47 -42.61
CA PHE A 7 -52.03 1.57 -42.54
C PHE A 7 -52.29 2.38 -41.27
N LEU A 8 -51.99 1.80 -40.13
CA LEU A 8 -51.91 2.55 -38.85
C LEU A 8 -51.16 1.75 -37.77
N PHE A 9 -49.94 1.31 -38.07
CA PHE A 9 -49.11 0.65 -37.06
C PHE A 9 -47.59 0.79 -37.31
N ILE A 10 -47.11 1.95 -37.75
CA ILE A 10 -45.64 2.21 -37.88
C ILE A 10 -45.31 3.69 -37.56
N THR A 11 -45.83 4.27 -36.52
CA THR A 11 -45.35 5.61 -36.08
C THR A 11 -45.18 5.74 -34.58
N SER A 12 -45.12 4.64 -33.82
CA SER A 12 -44.95 4.68 -32.37
C SER A 12 -43.65 4.10 -31.85
N LEU A 13 -42.66 3.83 -32.73
CA LEU A 13 -41.44 3.15 -32.32
C LEU A 13 -40.15 3.96 -32.58
N LEU A 14 -40.22 5.29 -32.71
CA LEU A 14 -39.02 6.11 -32.98
C LEU A 14 -38.82 7.31 -32.03
N LEU A 15 -39.42 7.29 -30.84
CA LEU A 15 -39.24 8.36 -29.85
C LEU A 15 -38.54 7.93 -28.54
N CYS A 16 -37.95 6.75 -28.49
CA CYS A 16 -37.24 6.29 -27.28
C CYS A 16 -35.71 6.36 -27.36
N PHE A 17 -35.11 7.01 -28.35
CA PHE A 17 -33.64 7.05 -28.50
C PHE A 17 -32.98 8.43 -28.37
N LEU A 18 -33.64 9.39 -27.75
CA LEU A 18 -33.02 10.69 -27.42
C LEU A 18 -33.08 10.99 -25.93
N ILE A 19 -32.66 10.03 -25.09
CA ILE A 19 -32.23 10.33 -23.72
C ILE A 19 -30.71 10.57 -23.79
N PRO A 20 -30.23 11.79 -23.54
CA PRO A 20 -28.79 12.02 -23.55
C PRO A 20 -28.15 11.17 -22.45
N ARG A 21 -27.29 10.24 -22.87
CA ARG A 21 -26.46 9.38 -21.99
C ARG A 21 -25.47 10.13 -21.09
N GLY A 22 -25.71 11.42 -20.84
CA GLY A 22 -24.79 12.31 -20.15
C GLY A 22 -25.08 12.63 -18.68
N TRP A 23 -26.18 12.14 -18.08
CA TRP A 23 -26.60 12.66 -16.77
C TRP A 23 -26.59 11.67 -15.60
N THR A 24 -26.08 10.48 -15.74
CA THR A 24 -26.09 9.48 -14.64
C THR A 24 -24.70 9.12 -14.08
N GLN A 25 -23.64 9.81 -14.42
CA GLN A 25 -22.31 9.47 -13.88
C GLN A 25 -21.63 10.52 -13.00
N THR A 26 -22.29 11.62 -12.61
CA THR A 26 -21.59 12.70 -11.89
C THR A 26 -22.02 12.88 -10.42
N GLN A 27 -22.89 12.06 -9.87
CA GLN A 27 -23.33 12.21 -8.46
C GLN A 27 -22.94 11.08 -7.49
N ALA A 28 -22.21 10.06 -7.90
CA ALA A 28 -21.79 8.98 -7.01
C ALA A 28 -20.47 9.24 -6.24
N LYS A 29 -19.88 10.45 -6.35
CA LYS A 29 -18.51 10.71 -5.87
C LYS A 29 -18.38 11.43 -4.52
N ASN A 30 -19.46 11.82 -3.86
CA ASN A 30 -19.36 12.68 -2.65
C ASN A 30 -20.29 12.33 -1.48
N GLN A 31 -20.82 11.11 -1.40
CA GLN A 31 -21.38 10.69 -0.11
C GLN A 31 -20.26 10.01 0.69
N PRO A 32 -19.94 10.48 1.89
CA PRO A 32 -18.98 9.79 2.75
C PRO A 32 -19.51 8.38 2.98
N ASP A 33 -18.62 7.40 2.83
CA ASP A 33 -18.90 5.99 3.11
C ASP A 33 -19.45 5.88 4.53
N SER A 34 -20.63 5.27 4.70
CA SER A 34 -21.29 5.12 6.01
C SER A 34 -20.38 4.45 7.05
N ILE A 35 -19.45 3.61 6.62
CA ILE A 35 -18.44 2.98 7.47
C ILE A 35 -17.42 4.02 7.92
N GLU A 36 -16.95 4.88 7.04
CA GLU A 36 -15.98 5.94 7.38
C GLU A 36 -16.57 6.93 8.39
N LEU A 37 -17.84 7.31 8.25
CA LEU A 37 -18.51 8.17 9.20
C LEU A 37 -18.54 7.54 10.60
N LYS A 38 -18.93 6.28 10.72
CA LYS A 38 -18.91 5.55 11.99
C LYS A 38 -17.51 5.45 12.60
N LEU A 39 -16.48 5.26 11.76
CA LEU A 39 -15.09 5.22 12.23
C LEU A 39 -14.66 6.59 12.77
N LYS A 40 -15.04 7.68 12.12
CA LYS A 40 -14.77 9.05 12.58
C LYS A 40 -15.46 9.42 13.89
N GLU A 41 -16.56 8.75 14.24
CA GLU A 41 -17.20 8.91 15.56
C GLU A 41 -16.33 8.34 16.69
N ILE A 42 -15.61 7.24 16.42
CA ILE A 42 -14.88 6.47 17.45
C ILE A 42 -13.36 6.62 17.39
N TYR A 43 -12.81 7.15 16.30
CA TYR A 43 -11.38 7.36 16.10
C TYR A 43 -11.06 8.80 15.70
N THR A 44 -9.89 9.26 16.12
CA THR A 44 -9.24 10.47 15.60
C THR A 44 -8.08 10.05 14.73
N LYS A 45 -7.95 10.64 13.54
CA LYS A 45 -6.77 10.45 12.68
C LYS A 45 -5.77 11.59 12.92
N ARG A 46 -4.52 11.25 13.09
CA ARG A 46 -3.39 12.19 13.16
C ARG A 46 -2.32 11.77 12.17
N GLU A 47 -1.87 12.71 11.33
CA GLU A 47 -0.75 12.51 10.40
C GLU A 47 0.50 13.14 11.00
N VAL A 48 1.60 12.39 11.04
CA VAL A 48 2.85 12.83 11.65
C VAL A 48 4.05 12.41 10.80
N MET A 49 5.11 13.18 10.89
CA MET A 49 6.41 12.86 10.31
C MET A 49 7.33 12.38 11.43
N ILE A 50 7.46 11.07 11.60
CA ILE A 50 8.25 10.46 12.68
C ILE A 50 9.73 10.54 12.31
N PRO A 51 10.59 11.19 13.15
CA PRO A 51 12.01 11.26 12.88
C PRO A 51 12.70 9.93 13.17
N MET A 52 13.50 9.46 12.21
CA MET A 52 14.39 8.32 12.35
C MET A 52 15.75 8.79 12.94
N ARG A 53 16.57 7.85 13.41
CA ARG A 53 17.88 8.10 14.04
C ARG A 53 18.87 8.87 13.18
N ASP A 54 18.71 8.84 11.85
CA ASP A 54 19.53 9.56 10.88
C ASP A 54 18.99 10.93 10.50
N GLY A 55 17.83 11.32 11.07
CA GLY A 55 17.18 12.60 10.84
C GLY A 55 16.14 12.60 9.69
N ILE A 56 16.06 11.54 8.90
CA ILE A 56 15.00 11.35 7.90
C ILE A 56 13.66 11.15 8.61
N LYS A 57 12.58 11.68 8.03
CA LYS A 57 11.25 11.57 8.61
C LYS A 57 10.34 10.68 7.78
N LEU A 58 9.62 9.78 8.47
CA LEU A 58 8.67 8.88 7.84
C LEU A 58 7.24 9.33 8.10
N TYR A 59 6.47 9.46 7.04
CA TYR A 59 5.05 9.77 7.12
C TYR A 59 4.28 8.62 7.77
N THR A 60 3.50 8.95 8.78
CA THR A 60 2.74 7.99 9.56
C THR A 60 1.34 8.51 9.84
N ALA A 61 0.32 7.73 9.49
CA ALA A 61 -1.06 7.98 9.86
C ALA A 61 -1.39 7.16 11.12
N VAL A 62 -1.74 7.85 12.21
CA VAL A 62 -2.09 7.25 13.49
C VAL A 62 -3.58 7.47 13.74
N TYR A 63 -4.32 6.38 13.90
CA TYR A 63 -5.73 6.38 14.22
C TYR A 63 -5.88 5.98 15.70
N GLU A 64 -6.23 6.94 16.54
CA GLU A 64 -6.35 6.75 17.98
C GLU A 64 -7.83 6.66 18.38
N PRO A 65 -8.22 5.66 19.20
CA PRO A 65 -9.57 5.63 19.78
C PRO A 65 -9.83 6.92 20.57
N LYS A 66 -11.04 7.46 20.47
CA LYS A 66 -11.49 8.61 21.30
C LYS A 66 -11.79 8.21 22.74
N ASP A 67 -11.89 6.92 23.00
CA ASP A 67 -12.09 6.37 24.34
C ASP A 67 -10.78 6.45 25.15
N ASN A 68 -10.74 7.29 26.16
CA ASN A 68 -9.62 7.48 27.08
C ASN A 68 -9.82 6.75 28.42
N SER A 69 -10.78 5.83 28.53
CA SER A 69 -11.04 5.08 29.76
C SER A 69 -9.94 4.07 30.08
N ARG A 70 -9.16 3.66 29.07
CA ARG A 70 -8.03 2.74 29.20
C ARG A 70 -6.97 3.01 28.14
N GLN A 71 -5.75 2.53 28.37
CA GLN A 71 -4.69 2.50 27.39
C GLN A 71 -4.93 1.39 26.35
N HIS A 72 -4.54 1.63 25.09
CA HIS A 72 -4.84 0.77 23.97
C HIS A 72 -3.59 0.11 23.38
N PRO A 73 -3.65 -1.15 22.90
CA PRO A 73 -2.58 -1.75 22.14
C PRO A 73 -2.44 -1.12 20.76
N ILE A 74 -1.24 -1.16 20.19
CA ILE A 74 -0.94 -0.64 18.85
C ILE A 74 -0.91 -1.79 17.86
N LEU A 75 -1.55 -1.60 16.70
CA LEU A 75 -1.39 -2.46 15.52
C LEU A 75 -0.82 -1.63 14.37
N MET A 76 0.39 -1.96 13.91
CA MET A 76 1.13 -1.19 12.92
C MET A 76 1.27 -1.96 11.59
N HIS A 77 1.13 -1.22 10.50
CA HIS A 77 1.36 -1.67 9.14
C HIS A 77 2.32 -0.70 8.42
N ARG A 78 3.37 -1.23 7.80
CA ARG A 78 4.33 -0.47 7.01
C ARG A 78 4.27 -0.91 5.56
N SER A 79 4.21 0.05 4.62
CA SER A 79 3.94 -0.27 3.22
C SER A 79 4.72 0.62 2.23
N PRO A 80 5.20 0.07 1.10
CA PRO A 80 5.71 0.83 -0.02
C PRO A 80 4.58 1.30 -0.96
N TYR A 81 3.32 0.89 -0.73
CA TYR A 81 2.19 1.09 -1.63
C TYR A 81 1.36 2.33 -1.35
N SER A 82 1.64 3.08 -0.32
CA SER A 82 0.91 4.27 0.13
C SER A 82 -0.05 4.03 1.30
N CYS A 83 0.00 4.94 2.26
CA CYS A 83 -0.96 5.05 3.37
C CYS A 83 -2.11 6.00 3.04
N SER A 84 -2.38 6.24 1.74
CA SER A 84 -3.51 7.08 1.32
C SER A 84 -4.87 6.50 1.77
N PRO A 85 -5.90 7.36 1.96
CA PRO A 85 -5.94 8.78 1.64
C PRO A 85 -5.20 9.63 2.68
N TYR A 86 -4.48 10.64 2.18
CA TYR A 86 -3.88 11.66 3.03
C TYR A 86 -4.95 12.70 3.44
N GLY A 87 -4.72 13.37 4.57
CA GLY A 87 -5.70 14.30 5.14
C GLY A 87 -6.84 13.58 5.87
N GLU A 88 -8.06 14.09 5.76
CA GLU A 88 -9.21 13.69 6.57
C GLU A 88 -9.77 12.27 6.32
N GLY A 89 -9.42 11.65 5.21
CA GLY A 89 -9.92 10.31 4.84
C GLY A 89 -9.29 9.19 5.66
N PHE A 90 -10.04 8.10 5.85
CA PHE A 90 -9.56 6.90 6.56
C PHE A 90 -9.06 5.85 5.56
N ASP A 91 -7.96 5.18 5.88
CA ASP A 91 -7.36 4.14 5.04
C ASP A 91 -8.34 3.01 4.72
N ARG A 92 -8.23 2.46 3.51
CA ARG A 92 -9.11 1.39 3.05
C ARG A 92 -9.01 0.13 3.91
N HIS A 93 -7.78 -0.28 4.28
CA HIS A 93 -7.59 -1.47 5.11
C HIS A 93 -8.20 -1.29 6.50
N PHE A 94 -8.13 -0.06 7.05
CA PHE A 94 -8.79 0.27 8.29
C PHE A 94 -10.31 0.07 8.20
N ARG A 95 -10.91 0.43 7.06
CA ARG A 95 -12.36 0.33 6.85
C ARG A 95 -12.86 -1.09 6.59
N THR A 96 -12.02 -1.99 6.03
CA THR A 96 -12.49 -3.29 5.52
C THR A 96 -11.93 -4.50 6.29
N ASN A 97 -10.65 -4.48 6.65
CA ASN A 97 -9.94 -5.68 7.10
C ASN A 97 -9.68 -5.73 8.61
N LEU A 98 -9.90 -4.64 9.33
CA LEU A 98 -9.50 -4.49 10.73
C LEU A 98 -10.67 -4.48 11.72
N LYS A 99 -11.83 -5.03 11.33
CA LYS A 99 -13.05 -5.00 12.15
C LYS A 99 -12.81 -5.44 13.60
N ASN A 100 -12.20 -6.59 13.83
CA ASN A 100 -11.94 -7.09 15.17
C ASN A 100 -11.05 -6.16 15.99
N TYR A 101 -10.03 -5.56 15.39
CA TYR A 101 -9.14 -4.62 16.06
C TYR A 101 -9.84 -3.30 16.38
N ILE A 102 -10.76 -2.87 15.52
CA ILE A 102 -11.61 -1.69 15.76
C ILE A 102 -12.56 -1.94 16.95
N GLU A 103 -13.19 -3.11 17.00
CA GLU A 103 -14.07 -3.50 18.11
C GLU A 103 -13.33 -3.52 19.46
N HIS A 104 -12.07 -3.96 19.45
CA HIS A 104 -11.20 -3.97 20.63
C HIS A 104 -10.44 -2.66 20.86
N ARG A 105 -10.70 -1.61 20.07
CA ARG A 105 -10.11 -0.25 20.25
C ARG A 105 -8.59 -0.24 20.17
N TYR A 106 -8.01 -0.94 19.19
CA TYR A 106 -6.58 -0.80 18.91
C TYR A 106 -6.26 0.59 18.36
N ILE A 107 -5.09 1.14 18.69
CA ILE A 107 -4.48 2.22 17.94
C ILE A 107 -3.98 1.61 16.63
N ILE A 108 -4.50 2.10 15.50
CA ILE A 108 -4.11 1.59 14.18
C ILE A 108 -3.11 2.56 13.55
N VAL A 109 -2.00 2.02 13.04
CA VAL A 109 -0.91 2.82 12.48
C VAL A 109 -0.58 2.33 11.08
N PHE A 110 -0.57 3.24 10.12
CA PHE A 110 -0.06 3.02 8.77
C PHE A 110 1.11 3.94 8.50
N GLN A 111 2.21 3.40 7.97
CA GLN A 111 3.41 4.16 7.68
C GLN A 111 3.88 3.93 6.24
N ASP A 112 4.09 5.03 5.49
CA ASP A 112 4.85 4.99 4.25
C ASP A 112 6.31 4.66 4.57
N VAL A 113 6.87 3.63 3.95
CA VAL A 113 8.27 3.27 4.19
C VAL A 113 9.23 4.30 3.60
N ARG A 114 10.47 4.30 4.05
CA ARG A 114 11.53 5.22 3.64
C ARG A 114 11.62 5.37 2.12
N GLY A 115 11.63 6.63 1.66
CA GLY A 115 11.73 7.00 0.26
C GLY A 115 10.48 6.72 -0.58
N ARG A 116 9.36 6.40 0.06
CA ARG A 116 8.07 6.20 -0.63
C ARG A 116 7.07 7.28 -0.24
N HIS A 117 6.27 7.67 -1.23
CA HIS A 117 5.13 8.59 -1.09
C HIS A 117 5.46 9.87 -0.31
N LYS A 118 4.94 10.03 0.92
CA LYS A 118 5.20 11.20 1.77
C LYS A 118 6.41 11.04 2.70
N SER A 119 7.02 9.85 2.76
CA SER A 119 8.22 9.62 3.54
C SER A 119 9.48 10.12 2.82
N GLU A 120 10.39 10.68 3.60
CA GLU A 120 11.69 11.15 3.14
C GLU A 120 12.68 9.98 2.93
N GLY A 121 13.85 10.29 2.36
CA GLY A 121 14.96 9.36 2.18
C GLY A 121 14.96 8.65 0.84
N ILE A 122 15.74 7.58 0.73
CA ILE A 122 15.92 6.81 -0.50
C ILE A 122 15.29 5.44 -0.33
N PHE A 123 14.38 5.10 -1.24
CA PHE A 123 13.80 3.76 -1.30
C PHE A 123 14.81 2.77 -1.86
N ILE A 124 15.02 1.67 -1.14
CA ILE A 124 15.78 0.51 -1.61
C ILE A 124 14.88 -0.70 -1.50
N GLN A 125 14.65 -1.37 -2.61
CA GLN A 125 13.77 -2.53 -2.65
C GLN A 125 14.34 -3.66 -1.80
N VAL A 126 13.47 -4.24 -0.94
CA VAL A 126 13.83 -5.36 -0.04
C VAL A 126 15.19 -5.13 0.61
N ARG A 127 15.36 -3.94 1.19
CA ARG A 127 16.62 -3.53 1.83
C ARG A 127 17.07 -4.61 2.82
N PRO A 128 18.27 -5.20 2.66
CA PRO A 128 18.75 -6.21 3.57
C PRO A 128 19.07 -5.63 4.97
N LEU A 129 19.05 -6.49 5.98
CA LEU A 129 19.53 -6.11 7.31
C LEU A 129 21.01 -5.72 7.25
N ASN A 130 21.34 -4.63 7.88
CA ASN A 130 22.73 -4.22 8.01
C ASN A 130 23.46 -5.16 8.99
N LYS A 131 24.43 -5.92 8.48
CA LYS A 131 25.21 -6.89 9.28
C LYS A 131 26.19 -6.20 10.23
N ASN A 132 26.60 -4.96 9.95
CA ASN A 132 27.59 -4.20 10.72
C ASN A 132 26.94 -3.44 11.89
N LYS A 133 26.19 -4.11 12.73
CA LYS A 133 25.50 -3.50 13.89
C LYS A 133 26.51 -3.04 14.95
N LYS A 134 27.19 -1.94 14.70
CA LYS A 134 27.93 -1.19 15.74
C LYS A 134 26.92 -0.40 16.60
N GLY A 135 26.23 -1.11 17.48
CA GLY A 135 25.33 -0.52 18.47
C GLY A 135 23.99 0.03 17.93
N LYS A 136 22.96 -0.03 18.77
CA LYS A 136 21.58 0.43 18.46
C LYS A 136 21.50 1.95 18.17
N LYS A 137 22.52 2.73 18.50
CA LYS A 137 22.59 4.20 18.36
C LYS A 137 23.42 4.68 17.18
N ASP A 138 23.97 3.77 16.35
CA ASP A 138 24.76 4.19 15.19
C ASP A 138 23.84 4.80 14.13
N LYS A 139 23.91 6.13 13.96
CA LYS A 139 23.14 6.90 12.97
C LYS A 139 23.40 6.47 11.52
N LYS A 140 24.49 5.76 11.26
CA LYS A 140 24.84 5.22 9.94
C LYS A 140 24.28 3.80 9.70
N ASN A 141 23.78 3.15 10.73
CA ASN A 141 23.22 1.81 10.65
C ASN A 141 21.72 1.89 10.37
N ILE A 142 21.35 2.03 9.10
CA ILE A 142 19.99 2.23 8.64
C ILE A 142 19.53 1.02 7.87
N ASP A 143 18.45 0.40 8.32
CA ASP A 143 17.71 -0.65 7.64
C ASP A 143 16.24 -0.59 8.06
N GLU A 144 15.41 -1.49 7.52
CA GLU A 144 13.99 -1.51 7.84
C GLU A 144 13.69 -1.89 9.29
N ALA A 145 14.58 -2.65 9.92
CA ALA A 145 14.43 -3.01 11.33
C ALA A 145 14.72 -1.80 12.24
N THR A 146 15.69 -0.97 11.89
CA THR A 146 16.02 0.25 12.66
C THR A 146 14.96 1.32 12.48
N ASP A 147 14.42 1.49 11.27
CA ASP A 147 13.28 2.40 11.02
C ASP A 147 12.03 1.97 11.82
N THR A 148 11.80 0.65 11.91
CA THR A 148 10.71 0.12 12.72
C THR A 148 10.94 0.35 14.21
N TYR A 149 12.18 0.13 14.69
CA TYR A 149 12.52 0.39 16.08
C TYR A 149 12.22 1.86 16.46
N ASP A 150 12.73 2.80 15.66
CA ASP A 150 12.56 4.24 15.92
C ASP A 150 11.07 4.65 15.83
N THR A 151 10.32 4.02 14.93
CA THR A 151 8.87 4.25 14.82
C THR A 151 8.12 3.76 16.06
N ILE A 152 8.40 2.54 16.53
CA ILE A 152 7.77 2.00 17.75
C ILE A 152 8.12 2.84 18.96
N GLU A 153 9.42 3.20 19.10
CA GLU A 153 9.88 4.07 20.19
C GLU A 153 9.12 5.39 20.24
N TRP A 154 8.93 6.02 19.06
CA TRP A 154 8.14 7.24 18.97
C TRP A 154 6.67 7.01 19.35
N LEU A 155 6.06 5.94 18.86
CA LEU A 155 4.63 5.64 19.08
C LEU A 155 4.34 5.42 20.58
N ILE A 156 5.17 4.66 21.29
CA ILE A 156 4.96 4.38 22.71
C ILE A 156 5.04 5.64 23.59
N HIS A 157 5.80 6.67 23.17
CA HIS A 157 5.93 7.92 23.89
C HIS A 157 4.91 9.00 23.47
N ASN A 158 4.24 8.83 22.33
CA ASN A 158 3.41 9.88 21.73
C ASN A 158 1.95 9.48 21.48
N THR A 159 1.51 8.33 21.99
CA THR A 159 0.11 7.87 21.92
C THR A 159 -0.36 7.36 23.27
N TYR A 160 -1.69 7.29 23.48
CA TYR A 160 -2.24 6.77 24.74
C TYR A 160 -2.31 5.23 24.70
N ASN A 161 -1.15 4.57 24.72
CA ASN A 161 -0.99 3.14 24.52
C ASN A 161 -0.61 2.39 25.79
N ASN A 162 -0.78 1.07 25.78
CA ASN A 162 -0.46 0.15 26.89
C ASN A 162 0.93 -0.52 26.76
N GLY A 163 1.82 -0.02 25.89
CA GLY A 163 3.15 -0.58 25.68
C GLY A 163 3.21 -1.87 24.85
N ASN A 164 2.10 -2.34 24.30
CA ASN A 164 2.05 -3.54 23.46
C ASN A 164 1.86 -3.18 22.00
N VAL A 165 2.78 -3.62 21.14
CA VAL A 165 2.77 -3.37 19.70
C VAL A 165 2.70 -4.68 18.95
N GLY A 166 1.74 -4.80 18.03
CA GLY A 166 1.68 -5.84 17.02
C GLY A 166 1.93 -5.26 15.64
N THR A 167 2.47 -6.07 14.72
CA THR A 167 2.61 -5.69 13.31
C THR A 167 2.11 -6.78 12.39
N TRP A 168 1.66 -6.38 11.22
CA TRP A 168 1.20 -7.30 10.18
C TRP A 168 1.53 -6.77 8.79
N GLY A 169 1.52 -7.66 7.81
CA GLY A 169 1.68 -7.29 6.41
C GLY A 169 1.61 -8.53 5.52
N ILE A 170 1.17 -8.33 4.28
CA ILE A 170 0.99 -9.38 3.28
C ILE A 170 1.91 -9.10 2.09
N SER A 171 2.57 -10.13 1.54
CA SER A 171 3.43 -10.02 0.36
C SER A 171 4.62 -9.07 0.64
N TYR A 172 4.79 -7.99 -0.10
CA TYR A 172 5.84 -7.00 0.17
C TYR A 172 5.69 -6.35 1.56
N ASP A 173 4.47 -6.06 1.99
CA ASP A 173 4.22 -5.58 3.36
C ASP A 173 4.54 -6.66 4.40
N GLY A 174 4.44 -7.95 4.02
CA GLY A 174 4.93 -9.10 4.80
C GLY A 174 6.43 -9.07 5.01
N PHE A 175 7.21 -8.62 4.02
CA PHE A 175 8.65 -8.37 4.19
C PHE A 175 8.90 -7.33 5.30
N TYR A 176 8.17 -6.19 5.30
CA TYR A 176 8.33 -5.19 6.36
C TYR A 176 7.91 -5.73 7.73
N ALA A 177 6.87 -6.57 7.80
CA ALA A 177 6.50 -7.25 9.04
C ALA A 177 7.63 -8.19 9.50
N THR A 178 8.27 -8.95 8.61
CA THR A 178 9.44 -9.78 8.95
C THR A 178 10.61 -8.93 9.47
N MET A 179 10.90 -7.81 8.82
CA MET A 179 11.95 -6.89 9.29
C MET A 179 11.63 -6.28 10.64
N THR A 180 10.35 -6.09 10.96
CA THR A 180 9.91 -5.64 12.28
C THR A 180 10.33 -6.62 13.37
N ALA A 181 10.22 -7.94 13.15
CA ALA A 181 10.70 -8.96 14.10
C ALA A 181 12.19 -8.77 14.43
N SER A 182 12.99 -8.37 13.43
CA SER A 182 14.43 -8.14 13.60
C SER A 182 14.77 -6.84 14.35
N SER A 183 13.80 -5.97 14.61
CA SER A 183 14.00 -4.74 15.37
C SER A 183 14.34 -4.99 16.84
N ASN A 184 13.89 -6.11 17.41
CA ASN A 184 14.04 -6.49 18.82
C ASN A 184 13.57 -5.39 19.79
N HIS A 185 12.53 -4.64 19.43
CA HIS A 185 11.97 -3.61 20.30
C HIS A 185 11.20 -4.25 21.47
N PRO A 186 11.40 -3.82 22.73
CA PRO A 186 10.77 -4.47 23.90
C PRO A 186 9.24 -4.37 23.91
N ALA A 187 8.66 -3.32 23.32
CA ALA A 187 7.21 -3.18 23.17
C ALA A 187 6.60 -4.08 22.08
N LEU A 188 7.40 -4.65 21.18
CA LEU A 188 6.91 -5.53 20.12
C LEU A 188 6.53 -6.88 20.72
N LYS A 189 5.25 -7.27 20.60
CA LYS A 189 4.68 -8.48 21.19
C LYS A 189 4.26 -9.52 20.15
N ALA A 190 3.87 -9.08 18.95
CA ALA A 190 3.39 -9.97 17.91
C ALA A 190 3.79 -9.44 16.51
N VAL A 191 4.11 -10.38 15.64
CA VAL A 191 4.41 -10.09 14.23
C VAL A 191 3.70 -11.12 13.36
N SER A 192 2.91 -10.66 12.39
CA SER A 192 2.17 -11.51 11.46
C SER A 192 2.61 -11.22 10.01
N PRO A 193 3.74 -11.78 9.56
CA PRO A 193 4.14 -11.75 8.16
C PRO A 193 3.34 -12.79 7.39
N GLN A 194 2.57 -12.36 6.39
CA GLN A 194 1.75 -13.22 5.57
C GLN A 194 2.35 -13.28 4.16
N ALA A 195 2.65 -14.48 3.66
CA ALA A 195 3.31 -14.69 2.37
C ALA A 195 4.41 -13.64 2.10
N PRO A 196 5.38 -13.46 3.01
CA PRO A 196 6.37 -12.40 2.91
C PRO A 196 7.33 -12.65 1.75
N VAL A 197 7.80 -11.57 1.12
CA VAL A 197 8.98 -11.64 0.24
C VAL A 197 10.18 -11.99 1.10
N THR A 198 10.91 -13.04 0.71
CA THR A 198 12.05 -13.57 1.50
C THR A 198 13.32 -13.70 0.65
N ASP A 199 13.50 -14.82 -0.03
CA ASP A 199 14.67 -15.08 -0.88
C ASP A 199 14.30 -14.91 -2.35
N TRP A 200 14.71 -13.78 -2.94
CA TRP A 200 14.36 -13.44 -4.32
C TRP A 200 14.99 -14.37 -5.37
N PHE A 201 15.97 -15.17 -4.99
CA PHE A 201 16.66 -16.06 -5.91
C PHE A 201 16.10 -17.48 -5.90
N ARG A 202 15.69 -18.00 -4.76
CA ARG A 202 15.36 -19.44 -4.62
C ARG A 202 13.91 -19.79 -4.92
N GLY A 203 12.97 -18.98 -4.50
CA GLY A 203 11.57 -19.40 -4.58
C GLY A 203 10.56 -18.27 -4.36
N ASP A 204 10.95 -17.05 -4.71
CA ASP A 204 10.07 -15.89 -4.69
C ASP A 204 9.53 -15.59 -6.10
N ASP A 205 8.67 -14.59 -6.20
CA ASP A 205 8.06 -14.13 -7.46
C ASP A 205 9.06 -13.74 -8.57
N ARG A 206 10.32 -13.46 -8.21
CA ARG A 206 11.35 -13.00 -9.18
C ARG A 206 12.12 -14.13 -9.81
N HIS A 207 12.34 -15.19 -9.05
CA HIS A 207 13.05 -16.38 -9.53
C HIS A 207 12.34 -17.62 -9.02
N HIS A 208 12.33 -18.67 -9.84
CA HIS A 208 11.95 -20.00 -9.44
C HIS A 208 13.12 -20.94 -9.61
N ASN A 209 13.70 -21.43 -8.52
CA ASN A 209 14.94 -22.22 -8.52
C ASN A 209 16.07 -21.59 -9.36
N GLY A 210 16.23 -20.27 -9.25
CA GLY A 210 17.21 -19.50 -10.01
C GLY A 210 16.77 -19.08 -11.43
N ALA A 211 15.68 -19.63 -11.96
CA ALA A 211 15.13 -19.19 -13.24
C ALA A 211 14.38 -17.85 -13.06
N PHE A 212 14.79 -16.84 -13.82
CA PHE A 212 14.25 -15.50 -13.70
C PHE A 212 12.87 -15.36 -14.37
N THR A 213 11.89 -14.81 -13.64
CA THR A 213 10.54 -14.53 -14.14
C THR A 213 10.50 -13.13 -14.78
N LEU A 214 10.92 -13.06 -16.05
CA LEU A 214 11.12 -11.82 -16.78
C LEU A 214 9.86 -10.92 -16.80
N LEU A 215 8.74 -11.44 -17.29
CA LEU A 215 7.52 -10.67 -17.47
C LEU A 215 6.97 -10.08 -16.17
N GLN A 216 6.90 -10.89 -15.13
CA GLN A 216 6.39 -10.45 -13.84
C GLN A 216 7.30 -9.39 -13.22
N THR A 217 8.61 -9.59 -13.30
CA THR A 217 9.60 -8.68 -12.74
C THR A 217 9.58 -7.33 -13.46
N THR A 218 9.61 -7.32 -14.79
CA THR A 218 9.58 -6.08 -15.58
C THR A 218 8.25 -5.32 -15.49
N ASN A 219 7.16 -5.98 -15.16
CA ASN A 219 5.88 -5.33 -14.92
C ASN A 219 5.76 -4.74 -13.50
N PHE A 220 6.36 -5.38 -12.51
CA PHE A 220 6.19 -5.00 -11.10
C PHE A 220 7.23 -4.00 -10.60
N LEU A 221 8.53 -4.25 -10.81
CA LEU A 221 9.59 -3.44 -10.23
C LEU A 221 9.53 -1.95 -10.63
N PRO A 222 9.29 -1.60 -11.90
CA PRO A 222 9.22 -0.20 -12.29
C PRO A 222 8.11 0.58 -11.56
N ARG A 223 7.02 -0.07 -11.14
CA ARG A 223 5.95 0.57 -10.37
C ARG A 223 6.40 1.02 -8.98
N LEU A 224 7.45 0.43 -8.46
CA LEU A 224 8.01 0.76 -7.14
C LEU A 224 9.20 1.72 -7.24
N GLU A 225 9.94 1.76 -8.35
CA GLU A 225 11.15 2.58 -8.48
C GLU A 225 10.87 4.03 -8.87
N GLY A 226 9.79 4.31 -9.59
CA GLY A 226 9.45 5.65 -10.04
C GLY A 226 8.39 6.34 -9.19
N ARG A 227 8.60 7.61 -8.82
CA ARG A 227 7.55 8.46 -8.21
C ARG A 227 6.35 8.65 -9.13
N HIS A 228 6.49 8.37 -10.44
CA HIS A 228 5.51 8.63 -11.49
C HIS A 228 5.37 7.52 -12.53
N MET A 229 5.78 6.29 -12.25
CA MET A 229 5.62 5.21 -13.21
C MET A 229 4.15 4.82 -13.33
N GLY A 230 3.45 5.55 -14.18
CA GLY A 230 2.15 5.16 -14.71
C GLY A 230 2.25 3.86 -15.54
N LYS A 231 1.12 3.37 -15.99
CA LYS A 231 0.86 2.14 -16.78
C LYS A 231 1.77 1.92 -18.03
N GLY A 232 2.91 2.67 -18.14
CA GLY A 232 3.58 2.90 -19.41
C GLY A 232 4.63 1.91 -19.83
N VAL A 233 5.36 1.24 -18.92
CA VAL A 233 6.53 0.46 -19.32
C VAL A 233 6.16 -0.76 -20.14
N MET A 234 5.18 -1.55 -19.66
CA MET A 234 4.72 -2.71 -20.45
C MET A 234 4.10 -2.32 -21.78
N ASN A 235 3.36 -1.20 -21.83
CA ASN A 235 2.80 -0.70 -23.09
C ASN A 235 3.87 -0.15 -24.07
N GLN A 236 5.06 0.21 -23.57
CA GLN A 236 6.19 0.57 -24.42
C GLN A 236 6.89 -0.65 -24.99
N ILE A 237 6.96 -1.74 -24.24
CA ILE A 237 7.62 -2.98 -24.60
C ILE A 237 6.72 -3.87 -25.47
N VAL A 238 5.47 -4.11 -25.01
CA VAL A 238 4.54 -5.04 -25.63
C VAL A 238 3.64 -4.32 -26.63
N LYS A 239 3.88 -4.58 -27.93
CA LYS A 239 3.08 -4.04 -29.05
C LYS A 239 2.27 -5.10 -29.76
N ASN A 240 2.77 -6.32 -29.83
CA ASN A 240 2.13 -7.45 -30.52
C ASN A 240 1.75 -8.54 -29.50
N ASP A 241 2.74 -9.34 -29.13
CA ASP A 241 2.63 -10.31 -28.07
C ASP A 241 3.89 -10.29 -27.16
N VAL A 242 3.70 -10.69 -25.91
CA VAL A 242 4.73 -10.58 -24.89
C VAL A 242 5.99 -11.35 -25.23
N TYR A 243 5.85 -12.59 -25.72
CA TYR A 243 6.99 -13.46 -26.01
C TYR A 243 7.83 -12.90 -27.16
N THR A 244 7.18 -12.60 -28.27
CA THR A 244 7.85 -12.10 -29.50
C THR A 244 8.52 -10.76 -29.24
N ASP A 245 7.87 -9.85 -28.54
CA ASP A 245 8.40 -8.51 -28.27
C ASP A 245 9.59 -8.56 -27.30
N PHE A 246 9.54 -9.38 -26.25
CA PHE A 246 10.68 -9.58 -25.36
C PHE A 246 11.84 -10.32 -26.05
N LEU A 247 11.57 -11.27 -26.93
CA LEU A 247 12.59 -11.95 -27.71
C LEU A 247 13.30 -10.96 -28.66
N ALA A 248 12.57 -10.05 -29.29
CA ALA A 248 13.10 -9.03 -30.16
C ALA A 248 13.98 -7.99 -29.43
N LEU A 249 13.74 -7.74 -28.14
CA LEU A 249 14.61 -6.87 -27.33
C LEU A 249 16.01 -7.45 -27.10
N GLY A 250 16.17 -8.77 -27.17
CA GLY A 250 17.46 -9.46 -27.05
C GLY A 250 17.96 -9.50 -25.61
N THR A 251 18.92 -8.65 -25.25
CA THR A 251 19.52 -8.69 -23.91
C THR A 251 18.71 -7.96 -22.87
N PHE A 252 18.83 -8.37 -21.61
CA PHE A 252 18.17 -7.74 -20.46
C PHE A 252 18.55 -6.25 -20.30
N LYS A 253 19.74 -5.86 -20.72
CA LYS A 253 20.17 -4.46 -20.75
C LYS A 253 19.24 -3.57 -21.56
N ASN A 254 18.75 -4.08 -22.69
CA ASN A 254 17.84 -3.30 -23.55
C ASN A 254 16.47 -3.08 -22.86
N VAL A 255 16.03 -3.98 -21.98
CA VAL A 255 14.84 -3.79 -21.15
C VAL A 255 15.11 -2.70 -20.11
N ASP A 256 16.27 -2.71 -19.46
CA ASP A 256 16.67 -1.70 -18.47
C ASP A 256 16.73 -0.29 -19.08
N ASP A 257 17.29 -0.16 -20.29
CA ASP A 257 17.38 1.11 -21.03
C ASP A 257 15.99 1.69 -21.43
N LEU A 258 14.97 0.82 -21.60
CA LEU A 258 13.60 1.25 -21.86
C LEU A 258 12.82 1.66 -20.59
N VAL A 259 13.25 1.20 -19.42
CA VAL A 259 12.56 1.38 -18.15
C VAL A 259 13.08 2.59 -17.38
N ARG A 260 14.28 3.07 -17.70
CA ARG A 260 14.90 4.26 -17.11
C ARG A 260 14.41 5.55 -17.77
#